data_73e9eaa49defa494d2feedf0a790ef17
#
_entry.id   73e9eaa49defa494d2feedf0a790ef17
#
_cell.length_a   1.000
_cell.length_b   1.000
_cell.length_c   1.000
_cell.angle_alpha   90.00
_cell.angle_beta   90.00
_cell.angle_gamma   90.00
#
_symmetry.space_group_name_H-M   'P 1'
#
loop_
_entity.id
_entity.type
_entity.pdbx_description
1 polymer ?
#
loop_
_entity_poly.entity_id
_entity_poly.type
_entity_poly.pdbx_seq_one_letter_code
_entity_poly.pdbx_strand_id
1 'polypeptide(L)'
;MAERPVYMVEQETNSVKRITVEFVFCPGFSIKQKQKSITNLHNNFKEKNPDLNILEVSSKSSEELGVKLSAFNLTINTGDGRFCFMENLFQSAKVFENGGPYEDLLFKTPGDAKKDQRLRGSGELTGFRFKDRKYPTEPKTMFYNWLYLHALYQKQNRDLMREIIRYDAFTDIEFNPKKSINCQAEACAHFVSLYRRNRLIDALKSMDVFEKELYGDNAKKREPTIENLLDL
;
A
#
# COMPACT_ATOMS: atom_id res chain seq x y z
N MET A 1 0.62 24.25 -11.51
CA MET A 1 -0.35 23.27 -10.99
C MET A 1 0.27 21.88 -11.05
N ALA A 2 -0.11 21.01 -10.14
CA ALA A 2 0.26 19.58 -10.15
C ALA A 2 -0.98 18.74 -9.89
N GLU A 3 -0.92 17.47 -10.21
CA GLU A 3 -2.01 16.52 -10.00
C GLU A 3 -1.56 15.37 -9.09
N ARG A 4 -2.44 14.93 -8.20
CA ARG A 4 -2.24 13.71 -7.40
C ARG A 4 -3.53 12.92 -7.31
N PRO A 5 -3.42 11.58 -7.24
CA PRO A 5 -4.57 10.74 -6.92
C PRO A 5 -4.98 10.93 -5.47
N VAL A 6 -6.28 10.95 -5.27
CA VAL A 6 -6.94 10.76 -3.98
C VAL A 6 -7.73 9.47 -4.08
N TYR A 7 -7.55 8.57 -3.14
CA TYR A 7 -8.28 7.31 -3.04
C TYR A 7 -9.38 7.45 -2.00
N MET A 8 -10.60 7.48 -2.46
CA MET A 8 -11.80 7.72 -1.65
C MET A 8 -12.59 6.42 -1.49
N VAL A 9 -13.11 6.19 -0.29
CA VAL A 9 -14.08 5.13 -0.01
C VAL A 9 -15.47 5.73 -0.11
N GLU A 10 -16.23 5.35 -1.12
CA GLU A 10 -17.58 5.87 -1.36
C GLU A 10 -18.51 5.50 -0.20
N GLN A 11 -19.34 6.44 0.27
CA GLN A 11 -20.18 6.22 1.45
C GLN A 11 -21.31 5.18 1.21
N GLU A 12 -21.88 5.14 0.02
CA GLU A 12 -23.00 4.25 -0.30
C GLU A 12 -22.56 2.81 -0.55
N THR A 13 -21.49 2.64 -1.35
CA THR A 13 -21.05 1.32 -1.82
C THR A 13 -19.89 0.76 -1.02
N ASN A 14 -19.19 1.62 -0.26
CA ASN A 14 -17.90 1.36 0.35
C ASN A 14 -16.85 0.87 -0.65
N SER A 15 -17.00 1.15 -1.96
CA SER A 15 -16.02 0.85 -2.97
C SER A 15 -14.91 1.91 -3.00
N VAL A 16 -13.72 1.52 -3.45
CA VAL A 16 -12.61 2.46 -3.60
C VAL A 16 -12.70 3.15 -4.96
N LYS A 17 -12.73 4.49 -4.92
CA LYS A 17 -12.69 5.33 -6.11
C LYS A 17 -11.40 6.15 -6.14
N ARG A 18 -10.68 6.07 -7.25
CA ARG A 18 -9.53 6.94 -7.52
C ARG A 18 -10.00 8.17 -8.27
N ILE A 19 -9.74 9.35 -7.72
CA ILE A 19 -9.97 10.65 -8.38
C ILE A 19 -8.65 11.38 -8.50
N THR A 20 -8.51 12.21 -9.53
CA THR A 20 -7.35 13.09 -9.71
C THR A 20 -7.71 14.49 -9.26
N VAL A 21 -6.89 15.06 -8.37
CA VAL A 21 -7.09 16.41 -7.84
C VAL A 21 -5.91 17.29 -8.26
N GLU A 22 -6.23 18.41 -8.91
CA GLU A 22 -5.27 19.48 -9.20
C GLU A 22 -5.04 20.34 -7.96
N PHE A 23 -3.80 20.78 -7.76
CA PHE A 23 -3.45 21.65 -6.63
C PHE A 23 -2.18 22.45 -6.89
N VAL A 24 -1.95 23.48 -6.08
CA VAL A 24 -0.72 24.26 -6.10
C VAL A 24 0.39 23.49 -5.38
N PHE A 25 1.34 22.96 -6.16
CA PHE A 25 2.50 22.27 -5.61
C PHE A 25 3.55 23.27 -5.12
N CYS A 26 4.00 23.12 -3.89
CA CYS A 26 5.08 23.89 -3.29
C CYS A 26 6.41 23.14 -3.48
N PRO A 27 7.29 23.55 -4.39
CA PRO A 27 8.52 22.84 -4.67
C PRO A 27 9.48 22.91 -3.48
N GLY A 28 10.29 21.86 -3.32
CA GLY A 28 11.31 21.75 -2.28
C GLY A 28 11.28 20.40 -1.55
N PHE A 29 12.41 20.10 -0.90
CA PHE A 29 12.61 18.82 -0.20
C PHE A 29 12.26 18.89 1.30
N SER A 30 12.06 20.10 1.86
CA SER A 30 11.75 20.27 3.27
C SER A 30 10.37 19.71 3.61
N ILE A 31 10.22 19.21 4.84
CA ILE A 31 8.93 18.72 5.35
C ILE A 31 7.88 19.82 5.26
N LYS A 32 8.23 21.09 5.59
CA LYS A 32 7.30 22.24 5.53
C LYS A 32 6.75 22.46 4.12
N GLN A 33 7.57 22.34 3.07
CA GLN A 33 7.09 22.49 1.68
C GLN A 33 6.19 21.34 1.26
N LYS A 34 6.51 20.10 1.69
CA LYS A 34 5.64 18.96 1.45
C LYS A 34 4.29 19.12 2.16
N GLN A 35 4.30 19.56 3.42
CA GLN A 35 3.07 19.82 4.18
C GLN A 35 2.21 20.93 3.57
N LYS A 36 2.80 22.00 3.05
CA LYS A 36 2.05 23.02 2.28
C LYS A 36 1.38 22.41 1.03
N SER A 37 2.10 21.54 0.31
CA SER A 37 1.54 20.84 -0.85
C SER A 37 0.38 19.92 -0.46
N ILE A 38 0.51 19.20 0.66
CA ILE A 38 -0.54 18.33 1.22
C ILE A 38 -1.77 19.18 1.58
N THR A 39 -1.58 20.30 2.29
CA THR A 39 -2.68 21.20 2.66
C THR A 39 -3.43 21.71 1.43
N ASN A 40 -2.71 22.14 0.38
CA ASN A 40 -3.34 22.60 -0.85
C ASN A 40 -4.14 21.49 -1.54
N LEU A 41 -3.58 20.26 -1.59
CA LEU A 41 -4.26 19.09 -2.15
C LEU A 41 -5.54 18.76 -1.38
N HIS A 42 -5.46 18.74 -0.04
CA HIS A 42 -6.60 18.45 0.82
C HIS A 42 -7.68 19.52 0.75
N ASN A 43 -7.31 20.81 0.69
CA ASN A 43 -8.27 21.91 0.55
C ASN A 43 -9.05 21.78 -0.76
N ASN A 44 -8.35 21.59 -1.89
CA ASN A 44 -9.00 21.42 -3.20
C ASN A 44 -9.91 20.18 -3.26
N PHE A 45 -9.53 19.11 -2.58
CA PHE A 45 -10.40 17.93 -2.45
C PHE A 45 -11.65 18.25 -1.64
N LYS A 46 -11.50 18.94 -0.49
CA LYS A 46 -12.60 19.29 0.42
C LYS A 46 -13.58 20.30 -0.14
N GLU A 47 -13.18 21.14 -1.10
CA GLU A 47 -14.11 22.04 -1.80
C GLU A 47 -15.28 21.28 -2.46
N LYS A 48 -15.02 20.05 -2.94
CA LYS A 48 -16.04 19.20 -3.58
C LYS A 48 -16.57 18.10 -2.65
N ASN A 49 -15.90 17.86 -1.55
CA ASN A 49 -16.21 16.77 -0.60
C ASN A 49 -16.05 17.27 0.85
N PRO A 50 -16.85 18.26 1.30
CA PRO A 50 -16.64 18.94 2.58
C PRO A 50 -16.77 18.03 3.80
N ASP A 51 -17.62 17.02 3.72
CA ASP A 51 -17.97 16.12 4.83
C ASP A 51 -17.01 14.93 4.97
N LEU A 52 -16.11 14.71 4.00
CA LEU A 52 -15.20 13.56 4.02
C LEU A 52 -13.93 13.87 4.81
N ASN A 53 -13.53 12.93 5.68
CA ASN A 53 -12.26 12.97 6.39
C ASN A 53 -11.15 12.46 5.47
N ILE A 54 -10.12 13.27 5.25
CA ILE A 54 -8.98 12.94 4.39
C ILE A 54 -7.70 12.86 5.20
N LEU A 55 -6.89 11.81 4.95
CA LEU A 55 -5.60 11.57 5.59
C LEU A 55 -4.48 11.50 4.56
N GLU A 56 -3.40 12.22 4.83
CA GLU A 56 -2.13 12.00 4.14
C GLU A 56 -1.39 10.82 4.74
N VAL A 57 -1.06 9.82 3.92
CA VAL A 57 -0.34 8.61 4.34
C VAL A 57 1.07 8.65 3.78
N SER A 58 1.95 9.35 4.46
CA SER A 58 3.37 9.39 4.12
C SER A 58 4.21 9.84 5.32
N SER A 59 5.53 9.68 5.23
CA SER A 59 6.48 10.22 6.22
C SER A 59 6.48 11.75 6.31
N LYS A 60 5.70 12.44 5.47
CA LYS A 60 5.55 13.90 5.41
C LYS A 60 4.22 14.39 5.96
N SER A 61 3.34 13.48 6.36
CA SER A 61 2.06 13.82 6.98
C SER A 61 2.26 14.78 8.16
N SER A 62 1.32 15.70 8.34
CA SER A 62 1.23 16.51 9.56
C SER A 62 0.56 15.75 10.71
N GLU A 63 -0.12 14.66 10.41
CA GLU A 63 -0.79 13.79 11.38
C GLU A 63 0.09 12.59 11.71
N GLU A 64 0.26 12.32 13.01
CA GLU A 64 1.08 11.20 13.48
C GLU A 64 0.59 9.85 12.94
N LEU A 65 -0.72 9.68 12.81
CA LEU A 65 -1.33 8.50 12.21
C LEU A 65 -0.81 8.27 10.79
N GLY A 66 -0.83 9.30 9.94
CA GLY A 66 -0.36 9.21 8.56
C GLY A 66 1.13 8.89 8.46
N VAL A 67 1.94 9.40 9.39
CA VAL A 67 3.37 9.05 9.48
C VAL A 67 3.54 7.59 9.87
N LYS A 68 2.82 7.09 10.87
CA LYS A 68 2.89 5.69 11.33
C LYS A 68 2.39 4.70 10.27
N LEU A 69 1.41 5.09 9.48
CA LEU A 69 0.87 4.31 8.37
C LEU A 69 1.80 4.29 7.15
N SER A 70 2.81 5.17 7.06
CA SER A 70 3.77 5.10 5.98
C SER A 70 4.44 3.72 5.94
N ALA A 71 4.60 3.15 4.74
CA ALA A 71 5.29 1.86 4.54
C ALA A 71 6.72 1.85 5.11
N PHE A 72 7.31 3.03 5.32
CA PHE A 72 8.62 3.20 5.95
C PHE A 72 8.58 3.09 7.48
N ASN A 73 7.41 3.18 8.10
CA ASN A 73 7.21 3.15 9.54
C ASN A 73 6.28 2.02 9.99
N LEU A 74 5.37 1.57 9.11
CA LEU A 74 4.46 0.47 9.39
C LEU A 74 5.26 -0.83 9.55
N THR A 75 5.16 -1.44 10.72
CA THR A 75 5.87 -2.68 11.04
C THR A 75 5.05 -3.91 10.72
N ILE A 76 5.72 -4.97 10.31
CA ILE A 76 5.14 -6.28 10.07
C ILE A 76 5.96 -7.36 10.78
N ASN A 77 5.28 -8.27 11.47
CA ASN A 77 5.88 -9.49 12.01
C ASN A 77 5.97 -10.52 10.89
N THR A 78 7.16 -11.04 10.66
CA THR A 78 7.41 -12.05 9.61
C THR A 78 6.96 -13.46 9.98
N GLY A 79 6.40 -13.66 11.19
CA GLY A 79 5.87 -14.94 11.68
C GLY A 79 6.89 -15.81 12.42
N ASP A 80 8.15 -15.38 12.50
CA ASP A 80 9.23 -15.98 13.27
C ASP A 80 9.60 -15.17 14.51
N GLY A 81 8.72 -14.23 14.90
CA GLY A 81 8.92 -13.32 16.04
C GLY A 81 9.72 -12.07 15.70
N ARG A 82 10.29 -11.97 14.50
CA ARG A 82 11.01 -10.76 14.05
C ARG A 82 10.07 -9.75 13.43
N PHE A 83 10.43 -8.48 13.59
CA PHE A 83 9.71 -7.35 12.99
C PHE A 83 10.61 -6.66 11.97
N CYS A 84 10.01 -6.27 10.86
CA CYS A 84 10.65 -5.40 9.88
C CYS A 84 9.65 -4.32 9.43
N PHE A 85 10.13 -3.33 8.68
CA PHE A 85 9.22 -2.38 8.05
C PHE A 85 8.59 -2.98 6.80
N MET A 86 7.36 -2.59 6.51
CA MET A 86 6.60 -3.06 5.36
C MET A 86 7.35 -2.84 4.04
N GLU A 87 7.99 -1.67 3.87
CA GLU A 87 8.81 -1.37 2.69
C GLU A 87 9.97 -2.36 2.54
N ASN A 88 10.65 -2.71 3.63
CA ASN A 88 11.76 -3.67 3.61
C ASN A 88 11.30 -5.04 3.13
N LEU A 89 10.18 -5.53 3.68
CA LEU A 89 9.64 -6.83 3.29
C LEU A 89 9.24 -6.84 1.81
N PHE A 90 8.57 -5.77 1.36
CA PHE A 90 8.19 -5.65 -0.05
C PHE A 90 9.40 -5.65 -0.99
N GLN A 91 10.47 -4.91 -0.65
CA GLN A 91 11.66 -4.85 -1.49
C GLN A 91 12.44 -6.17 -1.44
N SER A 92 12.55 -6.81 -0.27
CA SER A 92 13.28 -8.06 -0.11
C SER A 92 12.63 -9.23 -0.86
N ALA A 93 11.30 -9.23 -0.98
CA ALA A 93 10.52 -10.30 -1.60
C ALA A 93 10.61 -10.33 -3.15
N LYS A 94 11.12 -9.28 -3.79
CA LYS A 94 11.19 -9.18 -5.25
C LYS A 94 12.10 -10.24 -5.86
N VAL A 95 11.61 -10.89 -6.90
CA VAL A 95 12.34 -11.85 -7.72
C VAL A 95 12.45 -11.32 -9.13
N PHE A 96 13.67 -11.29 -9.66
CA PHE A 96 13.99 -10.80 -11.00
C PHE A 96 14.53 -11.94 -11.85
N GLU A 97 14.68 -11.71 -13.15
CA GLU A 97 15.28 -12.68 -14.07
C GLU A 97 16.67 -13.15 -13.62
N ASN A 98 17.49 -12.23 -13.10
CA ASN A 98 18.89 -12.49 -12.76
C ASN A 98 19.18 -12.34 -11.25
N GLY A 99 18.16 -12.47 -10.38
CA GLY A 99 18.40 -12.41 -8.94
C GLY A 99 17.16 -12.21 -8.07
N GLY A 100 17.39 -12.22 -6.76
CA GLY A 100 16.36 -12.13 -5.73
C GLY A 100 15.73 -13.49 -5.36
N PRO A 101 14.95 -13.51 -4.30
CA PRO A 101 14.71 -12.43 -3.35
C PRO A 101 15.98 -12.03 -2.59
N TYR A 102 16.03 -10.78 -2.14
CA TYR A 102 17.19 -10.23 -1.43
C TYR A 102 16.86 -10.08 0.05
N GLU A 103 16.94 -11.16 0.81
CA GLU A 103 16.51 -11.22 2.21
C GLU A 103 17.31 -10.29 3.14
N ASP A 104 18.55 -9.94 2.78
CA ASP A 104 19.37 -8.98 3.51
C ASP A 104 18.73 -7.57 3.58
N LEU A 105 17.83 -7.23 2.65
CA LEU A 105 17.10 -5.97 2.66
C LEU A 105 16.15 -5.83 3.84
N LEU A 106 15.74 -6.93 4.47
CA LEU A 106 14.92 -6.91 5.69
C LEU A 106 15.58 -6.15 6.84
N PHE A 107 16.92 -6.12 6.88
CA PHE A 107 17.71 -5.55 7.98
C PHE A 107 18.31 -4.17 7.67
N LYS A 108 18.04 -3.61 6.48
CA LYS A 108 18.46 -2.27 6.10
C LYS A 108 17.49 -1.20 6.59
N THR A 109 17.86 0.08 6.49
CA THR A 109 16.86 1.13 6.61
C THR A 109 15.89 1.05 5.43
N PRO A 110 14.60 1.44 5.57
CA PRO A 110 13.64 1.42 4.47
C PRO A 110 14.09 2.21 3.24
N GLY A 111 14.81 3.33 3.47
CA GLY A 111 15.37 4.15 2.41
C GLY A 111 16.48 3.45 1.63
N ASP A 112 17.37 2.73 2.32
CA ASP A 112 18.47 1.97 1.70
C ASP A 112 17.92 0.72 0.99
N ALA A 113 16.98 0.01 1.60
CA ALA A 113 16.31 -1.12 0.97
C ALA A 113 15.67 -0.72 -0.37
N LYS A 114 14.94 0.40 -0.40
CA LYS A 114 14.28 0.92 -1.63
C LYS A 114 15.26 1.35 -2.71
N LYS A 115 16.47 1.78 -2.35
CA LYS A 115 17.49 2.30 -3.26
C LYS A 115 18.55 1.27 -3.64
N ASP A 116 18.44 0.03 -3.17
CA ASP A 116 19.41 -1.02 -3.46
C ASP A 116 19.58 -1.20 -4.97
N GLN A 117 20.82 -1.17 -5.44
CA GLN A 117 21.14 -1.19 -6.88
C GLN A 117 20.70 -2.49 -7.55
N ARG A 118 20.67 -3.61 -6.81
CA ARG A 118 20.22 -4.91 -7.33
C ARG A 118 18.78 -4.88 -7.81
N LEU A 119 17.90 -4.05 -7.18
CA LEU A 119 16.51 -3.88 -7.59
C LEU A 119 16.34 -3.25 -8.99
N ARG A 120 17.42 -2.67 -9.53
CA ARG A 120 17.44 -2.05 -10.87
C ARG A 120 18.32 -2.79 -11.86
N GLY A 121 19.29 -3.55 -11.37
CA GLY A 121 20.32 -4.21 -12.17
C GLY A 121 20.07 -5.69 -12.43
N SER A 122 19.01 -6.30 -11.88
CA SER A 122 18.79 -7.75 -11.95
C SER A 122 17.79 -8.17 -13.06
N GLY A 123 17.52 -7.34 -14.04
CA GLY A 123 16.59 -7.63 -15.11
C GLY A 123 15.13 -7.30 -14.77
N GLU A 124 14.19 -7.88 -15.49
CA GLU A 124 12.77 -7.67 -15.28
C GLU A 124 12.26 -8.35 -14.00
N LEU A 125 11.26 -7.75 -13.36
CA LEU A 125 10.59 -8.33 -12.20
C LEU A 125 9.70 -9.48 -12.65
N THR A 126 10.01 -10.69 -12.23
CA THR A 126 9.28 -11.93 -12.62
C THR A 126 8.26 -12.38 -11.58
N GLY A 127 8.37 -11.92 -10.33
CA GLY A 127 7.45 -12.28 -9.26
C GLY A 127 7.90 -11.76 -7.91
N PHE A 128 7.26 -12.29 -6.88
CA PHE A 128 7.67 -12.06 -5.49
C PHE A 128 7.77 -13.43 -4.79
N ARG A 129 8.64 -13.52 -3.80
CA ARG A 129 8.76 -14.69 -2.93
C ARG A 129 8.87 -14.23 -1.49
N PHE A 130 7.97 -14.71 -0.65
CA PHE A 130 8.02 -14.49 0.78
C PHE A 130 7.82 -15.83 1.49
N LYS A 131 8.80 -16.21 2.31
CA LYS A 131 8.96 -17.58 2.82
C LYS A 131 8.98 -18.56 1.64
N ASP A 132 8.23 -19.66 1.73
CA ASP A 132 8.16 -20.68 0.70
C ASP A 132 7.10 -20.42 -0.38
N ARG A 133 6.39 -19.27 -0.29
CA ARG A 133 5.31 -18.92 -1.21
C ARG A 133 5.77 -17.94 -2.29
N LYS A 134 5.34 -18.25 -3.52
CA LYS A 134 5.53 -17.38 -4.70
C LYS A 134 4.26 -16.57 -4.94
N TYR A 135 4.44 -15.33 -5.35
CA TYR A 135 3.36 -14.42 -5.69
C TYR A 135 3.61 -13.80 -7.07
N PRO A 136 2.56 -13.64 -7.88
CA PRO A 136 2.69 -13.09 -9.22
C PRO A 136 2.89 -11.58 -9.23
N THR A 137 3.29 -11.06 -10.40
CA THR A 137 3.38 -9.62 -10.67
C THR A 137 2.03 -9.00 -11.03
N GLU A 138 1.06 -9.82 -11.44
CA GLU A 138 -0.28 -9.36 -11.84
C GLU A 138 -1.36 -9.92 -10.89
N PRO A 139 -2.34 -9.11 -10.51
CA PRO A 139 -2.49 -7.66 -10.76
C PRO A 139 -1.34 -6.86 -10.12
N LYS A 140 -0.88 -5.80 -10.80
CA LYS A 140 0.39 -5.10 -10.47
C LYS A 140 0.56 -4.67 -9.01
N THR A 141 -0.51 -4.23 -8.35
CA THR A 141 -0.45 -3.74 -6.96
C THR A 141 -0.84 -4.82 -5.94
N MET A 142 -1.20 -6.02 -6.39
CA MET A 142 -1.81 -7.05 -5.54
C MET A 142 -0.90 -7.46 -4.38
N PHE A 143 0.34 -7.85 -4.65
CA PHE A 143 1.26 -8.30 -3.60
C PHE A 143 1.58 -7.17 -2.60
N TYR A 144 1.73 -5.92 -3.07
CA TYR A 144 1.94 -4.76 -2.21
C TYR A 144 0.74 -4.53 -1.29
N ASN A 145 -0.46 -4.47 -1.84
CA ASN A 145 -1.68 -4.26 -1.08
C ASN A 145 -1.91 -5.42 -0.09
N TRP A 146 -1.67 -6.67 -0.52
CA TRP A 146 -1.73 -7.84 0.35
C TRP A 146 -0.83 -7.71 1.58
N LEU A 147 0.45 -7.41 1.39
CA LEU A 147 1.40 -7.21 2.49
C LEU A 147 0.98 -6.05 3.39
N TYR A 148 0.57 -4.93 2.81
CA TYR A 148 0.20 -3.73 3.56
C TYR A 148 -1.02 -3.99 4.44
N LEU A 149 -2.07 -4.61 3.91
CA LEU A 149 -3.27 -4.93 4.68
C LEU A 149 -2.98 -5.96 5.79
N HIS A 150 -2.14 -6.95 5.52
CA HIS A 150 -1.68 -7.88 6.54
C HIS A 150 -0.87 -7.19 7.64
N ALA A 151 0.04 -6.28 7.30
CA ALA A 151 0.78 -5.50 8.28
C ALA A 151 -0.15 -4.72 9.19
N LEU A 152 -1.10 -3.99 8.60
CA LEU A 152 -2.04 -3.15 9.35
C LEU A 152 -2.99 -3.98 10.24
N TYR A 153 -3.37 -5.18 9.83
CA TYR A 153 -4.26 -6.06 10.60
C TYR A 153 -3.56 -6.76 11.77
N GLN A 154 -2.23 -6.76 11.84
CA GLN A 154 -1.50 -7.41 12.93
C GLN A 154 -1.72 -6.74 14.29
N LYS A 155 -1.60 -7.54 15.36
CA LYS A 155 -1.91 -7.14 16.75
C LYS A 155 -1.20 -5.85 17.19
N GLN A 156 0.08 -5.66 16.82
CA GLN A 156 0.87 -4.49 17.18
C GLN A 156 0.38 -3.19 16.53
N ASN A 157 -0.37 -3.29 15.42
CA ASN A 157 -0.91 -2.14 14.68
C ASN A 157 -2.41 -1.91 14.94
N ARG A 158 -2.98 -2.57 15.97
CA ARG A 158 -4.43 -2.51 16.26
C ARG A 158 -4.94 -1.09 16.48
N ASP A 159 -4.15 -0.23 17.10
CA ASP A 159 -4.57 1.16 17.35
C ASP A 159 -4.57 1.96 16.03
N LEU A 160 -3.60 1.75 15.15
CA LEU A 160 -3.62 2.34 13.80
C LEU A 160 -4.87 1.90 13.02
N MET A 161 -5.23 0.62 13.13
CA MET A 161 -6.44 0.08 12.51
C MET A 161 -7.72 0.76 13.03
N ARG A 162 -7.81 1.01 14.34
CA ARG A 162 -8.98 1.67 14.96
C ARG A 162 -9.11 3.14 14.55
N GLU A 163 -7.99 3.80 14.29
CA GLU A 163 -7.99 5.20 13.90
C GLU A 163 -8.25 5.38 12.41
N ILE A 164 -7.63 4.57 11.54
CA ILE A 164 -7.74 4.72 10.08
C ILE A 164 -9.17 4.56 9.56
N ILE A 165 -9.99 3.70 10.19
CA ILE A 165 -11.37 3.46 9.76
C ILE A 165 -12.31 4.68 9.88
N ARG A 166 -11.84 5.75 10.54
CA ARG A 166 -12.55 7.04 10.67
C ARG A 166 -12.34 7.96 9.47
N TYR A 167 -11.44 7.61 8.55
CA TYR A 167 -11.13 8.40 7.36
C TYR A 167 -11.84 7.83 6.13
N ASP A 168 -12.18 8.72 5.22
CA ASP A 168 -12.93 8.42 4.00
C ASP A 168 -12.08 8.52 2.74
N ALA A 169 -10.97 9.27 2.81
CA ALA A 169 -10.09 9.51 1.68
C ALA A 169 -8.62 9.53 2.10
N PHE A 170 -7.74 9.14 1.17
CA PHE A 170 -6.32 8.98 1.43
C PHE A 170 -5.47 9.57 0.31
N THR A 171 -4.37 10.23 0.69
CA THR A 171 -3.36 10.77 -0.23
C THR A 171 -1.96 10.30 0.13
N ASP A 172 -1.06 10.37 -0.84
CA ASP A 172 0.38 10.16 -0.66
C ASP A 172 1.11 11.17 -1.53
N ILE A 173 1.63 12.23 -0.92
CA ILE A 173 2.32 13.32 -1.64
C ILE A 173 3.66 12.84 -2.24
N GLU A 174 4.26 11.81 -1.70
CA GLU A 174 5.50 11.22 -2.20
C GLU A 174 5.26 10.27 -3.38
N PHE A 175 4.04 9.80 -3.57
CA PHE A 175 3.67 8.96 -4.70
C PHE A 175 3.61 9.77 -6.00
N ASN A 176 4.38 9.31 -6.99
CA ASN A 176 4.32 9.84 -8.36
C ASN A 176 3.82 8.75 -9.30
N PRO A 177 2.59 8.82 -9.84
CA PRO A 177 2.01 7.79 -10.69
C PRO A 177 2.76 7.57 -12.01
N LYS A 178 3.62 8.53 -12.43
CA LYS A 178 4.49 8.37 -13.60
C LYS A 178 5.75 7.55 -13.31
N LYS A 179 6.08 7.33 -12.04
CA LYS A 179 7.34 6.67 -11.61
C LYS A 179 7.12 5.44 -10.72
N SER A 180 5.95 5.29 -10.15
CA SER A 180 5.61 4.22 -9.21
C SER A 180 4.22 3.69 -9.48
N ILE A 181 4.02 2.41 -9.22
CA ILE A 181 2.72 1.74 -9.38
C ILE A 181 2.06 1.60 -7.99
N ASN A 182 2.82 1.21 -6.98
CA ASN A 182 2.29 0.95 -5.64
C ASN A 182 2.14 2.25 -4.85
N CYS A 183 0.99 2.40 -4.20
CA CYS A 183 0.62 3.58 -3.43
C CYS A 183 0.05 3.17 -2.07
N GLN A 184 0.65 3.63 -0.98
CA GLN A 184 0.19 3.33 0.38
C GLN A 184 -1.18 3.93 0.68
N ALA A 185 -1.54 5.07 0.08
CA ALA A 185 -2.87 5.64 0.19
C ALA A 185 -3.95 4.75 -0.45
N GLU A 186 -3.64 4.08 -1.56
CA GLU A 186 -4.51 3.09 -2.19
C GLU A 186 -4.75 1.90 -1.25
N ALA A 187 -3.68 1.37 -0.65
CA ALA A 187 -3.77 0.26 0.29
C ALA A 187 -4.62 0.62 1.52
N CYS A 188 -4.47 1.84 2.06
CA CYS A 188 -5.31 2.35 3.15
C CYS A 188 -6.79 2.41 2.77
N ALA A 189 -7.11 2.92 1.58
CA ALA A 189 -8.48 2.97 1.08
C ALA A 189 -9.08 1.57 0.94
N HIS A 190 -8.33 0.61 0.40
CA HIS A 190 -8.76 -0.80 0.32
C HIS A 190 -8.99 -1.42 1.69
N PHE A 191 -8.12 -1.13 2.67
CA PHE A 191 -8.30 -1.60 4.04
C PHE A 191 -9.64 -1.11 4.62
N VAL A 192 -9.92 0.19 4.54
CA VAL A 192 -11.16 0.79 5.06
C VAL A 192 -12.38 0.27 4.31
N SER A 193 -12.29 0.15 2.99
CA SER A 193 -13.34 -0.43 2.14
C SER A 193 -13.70 -1.84 2.57
N LEU A 194 -12.73 -2.73 2.68
CA LEU A 194 -12.95 -4.12 3.11
C LEU A 194 -13.49 -4.20 4.55
N TYR A 195 -12.98 -3.35 5.44
CA TYR A 195 -13.48 -3.27 6.83
C TYR A 195 -14.96 -2.87 6.88
N ARG A 196 -15.35 -1.79 6.19
CA ARG A 196 -16.73 -1.29 6.17
C ARG A 196 -17.71 -2.27 5.52
N ARG A 197 -17.23 -3.05 4.55
CA ARG A 197 -18.03 -4.12 3.91
C ARG A 197 -18.04 -5.43 4.69
N ASN A 198 -17.39 -5.52 5.85
CA ASN A 198 -17.20 -6.76 6.63
C ASN A 198 -16.52 -7.90 5.84
N ARG A 199 -15.65 -7.55 4.88
CA ARG A 199 -14.93 -8.50 4.01
C ARG A 199 -13.45 -8.64 4.34
N LEU A 200 -12.92 -7.82 5.26
CA LEU A 200 -11.47 -7.75 5.54
C LEU A 200 -10.90 -9.11 5.98
N ILE A 201 -11.56 -9.78 6.95
CA ILE A 201 -11.06 -11.05 7.49
C ILE A 201 -11.04 -12.12 6.41
N ASP A 202 -12.08 -12.22 5.61
CA ASP A 202 -12.15 -13.23 4.55
C ASP A 202 -11.12 -12.94 3.45
N ALA A 203 -10.98 -11.70 3.04
CA ALA A 203 -9.96 -11.29 2.08
C ALA A 203 -8.54 -11.63 2.57
N LEU A 204 -8.24 -11.45 3.86
CA LEU A 204 -6.91 -11.74 4.41
C LEU A 204 -6.62 -13.24 4.62
N LYS A 205 -7.60 -14.12 4.56
CA LYS A 205 -7.40 -15.57 4.65
C LYS A 205 -6.88 -16.19 3.36
N SER A 206 -7.23 -15.65 2.20
CA SER A 206 -6.94 -16.23 0.91
C SER A 206 -6.58 -15.15 -0.12
N MET A 207 -5.50 -15.38 -0.86
CA MET A 207 -5.08 -14.50 -1.94
C MET A 207 -6.14 -14.42 -3.06
N ASP A 208 -6.82 -15.53 -3.36
CA ASP A 208 -7.86 -15.56 -4.39
C ASP A 208 -9.08 -14.72 -3.99
N VAL A 209 -9.48 -14.79 -2.72
CA VAL A 209 -10.55 -13.93 -2.19
C VAL A 209 -10.11 -12.48 -2.20
N PHE A 210 -8.88 -12.20 -1.81
CA PHE A 210 -8.31 -10.85 -1.84
C PHE A 210 -8.30 -10.27 -3.26
N GLU A 211 -7.83 -11.05 -4.23
CA GLU A 211 -7.79 -10.67 -5.64
C GLU A 211 -9.21 -10.35 -6.15
N LYS A 212 -10.17 -11.21 -5.86
CA LYS A 212 -11.57 -11.01 -6.25
C LYS A 212 -12.18 -9.75 -5.62
N GLU A 213 -11.93 -9.51 -4.33
CA GLU A 213 -12.49 -8.35 -3.61
C GLU A 213 -11.93 -7.00 -4.09
N LEU A 214 -10.66 -6.95 -4.48
CA LEU A 214 -10.01 -5.71 -4.88
C LEU A 214 -10.02 -5.48 -6.39
N TYR A 215 -9.91 -6.54 -7.19
CA TYR A 215 -9.70 -6.44 -8.63
C TYR A 215 -10.85 -7.02 -9.45
N GLY A 216 -11.86 -7.64 -8.78
CA GLY A 216 -13.06 -8.20 -9.39
C GLY A 216 -12.81 -9.45 -10.24
N ASP A 217 -13.86 -9.94 -10.91
CA ASP A 217 -13.80 -11.14 -11.75
C ASP A 217 -12.99 -10.96 -13.06
N ASN A 218 -12.48 -9.76 -13.33
CA ASN A 218 -11.62 -9.44 -14.47
C ASN A 218 -10.15 -9.85 -14.28
N ALA A 219 -9.78 -10.32 -13.10
CA ALA A 219 -8.51 -11.00 -12.91
C ALA A 219 -8.52 -12.26 -13.77
N LYS A 220 -7.59 -12.36 -14.76
CA LYS A 220 -7.50 -13.50 -15.67
C LYS A 220 -7.60 -14.80 -14.86
N LYS A 221 -8.53 -15.70 -15.27
CA LYS A 221 -8.63 -17.06 -14.74
C LYS A 221 -7.25 -17.69 -14.79
N ARG A 222 -6.63 -17.85 -13.64
CA ARG A 222 -5.42 -18.65 -13.50
C ARG A 222 -5.82 -20.11 -13.56
N GLU A 223 -5.12 -20.91 -14.36
CA GLU A 223 -5.23 -22.36 -14.21
C GLU A 223 -4.77 -22.71 -12.80
N PRO A 224 -5.55 -23.52 -12.04
CA PRO A 224 -5.17 -23.93 -10.70
C PRO A 224 -3.88 -24.76 -10.79
N THR A 225 -2.81 -24.25 -10.22
CA THR A 225 -1.61 -25.05 -10.03
C THR A 225 -1.88 -26.07 -8.92
N ILE A 226 -1.40 -27.29 -9.09
CA ILE A 226 -1.59 -28.43 -8.19
C ILE A 226 -1.16 -28.12 -6.73
N GLU A 227 -0.29 -27.15 -6.53
CA GLU A 227 0.15 -26.65 -5.20
C GLU A 227 -0.97 -25.99 -4.37
N ASN A 228 -2.04 -25.49 -5.00
CA ASN A 228 -3.17 -24.87 -4.29
C ASN A 228 -4.20 -25.89 -3.75
N LEU A 229 -4.04 -27.17 -4.06
CA LEU A 229 -4.96 -28.24 -3.64
C LEU A 229 -4.51 -29.01 -2.37
N LEU A 230 -3.32 -28.71 -1.84
CA LEU A 230 -2.76 -29.42 -0.68
C LEU A 230 -2.88 -28.66 0.65
N ASP A 231 -3.51 -27.50 0.68
CA ASP A 231 -3.70 -26.66 1.88
C ASP A 231 -5.18 -26.63 2.36
N LEU A 232 -5.94 -27.73 2.13
CA LEU A 232 -7.28 -27.97 2.73
C LEU A 232 -7.16 -28.90 3.92
#